data_e9fc91590f55927eca723750aabfa5cd
#
_entry.id   e9fc91590f55927eca723750aabfa5cd
#
_cell.length_a   1.000
_cell.length_b   1.000
_cell.length_c   1.000
_cell.angle_alpha   90.00
_cell.angle_beta   90.00
_cell.angle_gamma   90.00
#
_symmetry.space_group_name_H-M   'P 1'
#
loop_
_entity.id
_entity.type
_entity.pdbx_description
1 polymer ?
#
loop_
_entity_poly.entity_id
_entity_poly.type
_entity_poly.pdbx_seq_one_letter_code
_entity_poly.pdbx_strand_id
1 'polypeptide(L)'
;MRKLSLTLALAFMAAPAFAAGYQVGLGPMPLDDETKQVIAGRGAATATSDGKTMSVTGDFHGLPSNATAAHVFVSPIAGVPGKQVADLEVTKSTSGTISGNVKLNSAQATALRTGRLYIQIDSEKAPDEAPWGAKGTLWGWIFPAHETVGQDVPQQDHWFIPQLDTPSR
;
A
#
# COMPACT_ATOMS: atom_id res chain seq x y z
N MET A 1 -36.14 21.79 55.22
CA MET A 1 -34.97 20.97 54.96
C MET A 1 -34.85 20.79 53.45
N ARG A 2 -33.95 21.49 52.77
CA ARG A 2 -33.73 21.43 51.29
C ARG A 2 -32.66 20.36 51.03
N LYS A 3 -33.04 19.30 50.29
CA LYS A 3 -32.08 18.28 49.86
C LYS A 3 -31.35 18.81 48.58
N LEU A 4 -30.05 19.02 48.71
CA LEU A 4 -29.17 19.39 47.62
C LEU A 4 -28.77 18.08 46.88
N SER A 5 -29.29 17.86 45.66
CA SER A 5 -28.87 16.73 44.82
C SER A 5 -27.63 17.17 44.02
N LEU A 6 -26.50 16.57 44.34
CA LEU A 6 -25.24 16.77 43.63
C LEU A 6 -25.19 15.82 42.42
N THR A 7 -25.41 16.35 41.22
CA THR A 7 -25.30 15.57 39.97
C THR A 7 -23.82 15.58 39.56
N LEU A 8 -23.17 14.43 39.65
CA LEU A 8 -21.80 14.23 39.22
C LEU A 8 -21.82 14.00 37.68
N ALA A 9 -21.42 15.01 36.92
CA ALA A 9 -21.25 14.89 35.46
C ALA A 9 -19.93 14.18 35.18
N LEU A 10 -20.00 12.93 34.71
CA LEU A 10 -18.85 12.17 34.23
C LEU A 10 -18.46 12.68 32.85
N ALA A 11 -17.43 13.50 32.73
CA ALA A 11 -16.86 13.92 31.47
C ALA A 11 -16.07 12.75 30.88
N PHE A 12 -16.62 12.12 29.84
CA PHE A 12 -15.89 11.14 29.01
C PHE A 12 -14.85 11.89 28.18
N MET A 13 -13.59 11.85 28.58
CA MET A 13 -12.49 12.27 27.74
C MET A 13 -12.27 11.21 26.66
N ALA A 14 -12.69 11.50 25.42
CA ALA A 14 -12.31 10.71 24.27
C ALA A 14 -10.79 10.81 24.08
N ALA A 15 -10.08 9.70 24.26
CA ALA A 15 -8.67 9.63 23.93
C ALA A 15 -8.49 9.90 22.41
N PRO A 16 -7.45 10.67 22.00
CA PRO A 16 -7.15 10.87 20.60
C PRO A 16 -6.86 9.49 19.96
N ALA A 17 -7.62 9.14 18.92
CA ALA A 17 -7.32 7.97 18.11
C ALA A 17 -6.03 8.26 17.32
N PHE A 18 -4.93 7.65 17.69
CA PHE A 18 -3.70 7.72 16.91
C PHE A 18 -3.92 6.95 15.60
N ALA A 19 -3.77 7.64 14.47
CA ALA A 19 -3.77 6.98 13.17
C ALA A 19 -2.52 6.10 13.07
N ALA A 20 -2.71 4.81 12.74
CA ALA A 20 -1.59 3.90 12.49
C ALA A 20 -0.91 4.27 11.17
N GLY A 21 0.41 4.33 11.18
CA GLY A 21 1.24 4.60 9.99
C GLY A 21 1.57 3.31 9.24
N TYR A 22 1.67 3.42 7.92
CA TYR A 22 2.03 2.32 7.01
C TYR A 22 2.98 2.85 5.95
N GLN A 23 3.80 1.94 5.40
CA GLN A 23 4.72 2.23 4.31
C GLN A 23 4.59 1.20 3.19
N VAL A 24 4.91 1.64 1.98
CA VAL A 24 4.78 0.88 0.74
C VAL A 24 5.99 1.14 -0.13
N GLY A 25 6.73 0.10 -0.49
CA GLY A 25 7.68 0.16 -1.58
C GLY A 25 6.99 -0.29 -2.87
N LEU A 26 7.00 0.54 -3.90
CA LEU A 26 6.45 0.20 -5.21
C LEU A 26 7.58 -0.31 -6.10
N GLY A 27 7.47 -1.56 -6.50
CA GLY A 27 8.40 -2.22 -7.42
C GLY A 27 7.68 -2.80 -8.63
N PRO A 28 8.43 -3.23 -9.65
CA PRO A 28 7.87 -3.87 -10.83
C PRO A 28 7.03 -5.10 -10.44
N MET A 29 5.93 -5.29 -11.13
CA MET A 29 5.21 -6.56 -11.12
C MET A 29 6.18 -7.69 -11.54
N PRO A 30 6.00 -8.94 -11.07
CA PRO A 30 6.89 -10.04 -11.49
C PRO A 30 7.04 -10.12 -13.01
N LEU A 31 8.28 -10.25 -13.46
CA LEU A 31 8.68 -10.18 -14.87
C LEU A 31 8.82 -11.57 -15.45
N ASP A 32 8.51 -11.67 -16.73
CA ASP A 32 8.90 -12.77 -17.63
C ASP A 32 9.59 -12.21 -18.87
N ASP A 33 9.95 -13.07 -19.82
CA ASP A 33 10.64 -12.63 -21.03
C ASP A 33 9.78 -11.74 -21.93
N GLU A 34 8.46 -11.82 -21.84
CA GLU A 34 7.53 -11.03 -22.63
C GLU A 34 7.30 -9.65 -22.02
N THR A 35 7.21 -9.59 -20.70
CA THR A 35 6.82 -8.37 -19.96
C THR A 35 7.99 -7.49 -19.53
N LYS A 36 9.22 -8.01 -19.50
CA LYS A 36 10.43 -7.28 -19.02
C LYS A 36 10.71 -5.95 -19.71
N GLN A 37 10.20 -5.75 -20.94
CA GLN A 37 10.39 -4.50 -21.68
C GLN A 37 9.31 -3.45 -21.38
N VAL A 38 8.20 -3.87 -20.83
CA VAL A 38 7.01 -3.01 -20.61
C VAL A 38 6.67 -2.84 -19.13
N ILE A 39 7.33 -3.61 -18.27
CA ILE A 39 7.19 -3.50 -16.81
C ILE A 39 8.52 -3.01 -16.23
N ALA A 40 8.55 -1.77 -15.77
CA ALA A 40 9.70 -1.15 -15.12
C ALA A 40 9.23 0.02 -14.25
N GLY A 41 10.14 0.56 -13.48
CA GLY A 41 9.90 1.71 -12.60
C GLY A 41 9.95 1.31 -11.13
N ARG A 42 9.79 2.29 -10.28
CA ARG A 42 9.75 2.15 -8.82
C ARG A 42 9.06 3.35 -8.19
N GLY A 43 8.79 3.27 -6.92
CA GLY A 43 8.19 4.36 -6.16
C GLY A 43 8.07 4.01 -4.69
N ALA A 44 7.49 4.94 -3.93
CA ALA A 44 7.19 4.73 -2.54
C ALA A 44 5.88 5.42 -2.18
N ALA A 45 5.17 4.88 -1.19
CA ALA A 45 4.01 5.53 -0.63
C ALA A 45 3.97 5.37 0.88
N THR A 46 3.23 6.26 1.52
CA THR A 46 2.85 6.17 2.92
C THR A 46 1.34 6.11 3.03
N ALA A 47 0.85 5.45 4.05
CA ALA A 47 -0.55 5.49 4.38
C ALA A 47 -0.75 5.70 5.88
N THR A 48 -1.87 6.33 6.24
CA THR A 48 -2.32 6.45 7.63
C THR A 48 -3.75 5.91 7.73
N SER A 49 -4.11 5.28 8.83
CA SER A 49 -5.45 4.75 9.00
C SER A 49 -5.95 4.86 10.43
N ASP A 50 -7.23 5.24 10.57
CA ASP A 50 -7.99 5.20 11.81
C ASP A 50 -8.79 3.89 11.99
N GLY A 51 -8.58 2.92 11.08
CA GLY A 51 -9.30 1.65 11.04
C GLY A 51 -10.62 1.69 10.26
N LYS A 52 -11.09 2.87 9.84
CA LYS A 52 -12.30 3.04 9.00
C LYS A 52 -11.96 3.69 7.66
N THR A 53 -10.97 4.56 7.66
CA THR A 53 -10.46 5.26 6.47
C THR A 53 -8.95 5.09 6.43
N MET A 54 -8.41 4.92 5.24
CA MET A 54 -6.98 4.93 4.96
C MET A 54 -6.69 6.06 3.97
N SER A 55 -5.79 6.96 4.34
CA SER A 55 -5.27 8.01 3.47
C SER A 55 -3.93 7.56 2.90
N VAL A 56 -3.76 7.65 1.59
CA VAL A 56 -2.56 7.22 0.86
C VAL A 56 -1.96 8.42 0.14
N THR A 57 -0.64 8.56 0.20
CA THR A 57 0.14 9.50 -0.63
C THR A 57 1.46 8.84 -1.01
N GLY A 58 1.93 9.09 -2.24
CA GLY A 58 3.19 8.51 -2.71
C GLY A 58 3.62 9.08 -4.06
N ASP A 59 4.76 8.61 -4.50
CA ASP A 59 5.34 8.94 -5.80
C ASP A 59 5.80 7.69 -6.54
N PHE A 60 5.99 7.84 -7.85
CA PHE A 60 6.54 6.81 -8.72
C PHE A 60 7.36 7.44 -9.85
N HIS A 61 8.28 6.68 -10.41
CA HIS A 61 9.10 7.10 -11.53
C HIS A 61 9.60 5.93 -12.37
N GLY A 62 10.00 6.25 -13.60
CA GLY A 62 10.64 5.29 -14.51
C GLY A 62 9.70 4.26 -15.12
N LEU A 63 8.39 4.55 -15.23
CA LEU A 63 7.49 3.72 -16.01
C LEU A 63 7.86 3.76 -17.50
N PRO A 64 7.73 2.66 -18.24
CA PRO A 64 8.04 2.60 -19.68
C PRO A 64 6.96 3.26 -20.54
N SER A 65 5.79 3.57 -20.00
CA SER A 65 4.71 4.33 -20.61
C SER A 65 3.93 5.10 -19.53
N ASN A 66 3.04 6.00 -19.94
CA ASN A 66 2.30 6.81 -18.97
C ASN A 66 1.42 5.93 -18.06
N ALA A 67 1.35 6.27 -16.80
CA ALA A 67 0.39 5.67 -15.88
C ALA A 67 -1.04 5.94 -16.34
N THR A 68 -1.91 4.94 -16.25
CA THR A 68 -3.33 5.03 -16.66
C THR A 68 -4.27 4.98 -15.46
N ALA A 69 -3.93 4.22 -14.44
CA ALA A 69 -4.74 4.06 -13.24
C ALA A 69 -3.86 3.70 -12.03
N ALA A 70 -4.39 3.91 -10.82
CA ALA A 70 -3.82 3.37 -9.60
C ALA A 70 -4.96 2.88 -8.71
N HIS A 71 -4.74 1.76 -8.04
CA HIS A 71 -5.77 1.06 -7.28
C HIS A 71 -5.23 0.50 -5.98
N VAL A 72 -6.12 0.33 -5.00
CA VAL A 72 -5.87 -0.48 -3.80
C VAL A 72 -6.58 -1.82 -3.96
N PHE A 73 -5.89 -2.89 -3.65
CA PHE A 73 -6.39 -4.25 -3.70
C PHE A 73 -6.32 -4.92 -2.33
N VAL A 74 -7.19 -5.90 -2.10
CA VAL A 74 -7.13 -6.81 -0.96
C VAL A 74 -6.87 -8.23 -1.46
N SER A 75 -5.83 -8.85 -0.92
CA SER A 75 -5.47 -10.24 -1.23
C SER A 75 -5.91 -11.21 -0.14
N PRO A 76 -6.24 -12.46 -0.50
CA PRO A 76 -6.46 -13.52 0.48
C PRO A 76 -5.17 -13.86 1.25
N ILE A 77 -4.02 -13.79 0.56
CA ILE A 77 -2.68 -14.06 1.11
C ILE A 77 -1.72 -13.02 0.52
N ALA A 78 -0.78 -12.49 1.33
CA ALA A 78 0.25 -11.58 0.84
C ALA A 78 1.06 -12.22 -0.30
N GLY A 79 1.39 -11.44 -1.35
CA GLY A 79 2.12 -11.92 -2.52
C GLY A 79 1.26 -12.48 -3.66
N VAL A 80 -0.07 -12.58 -3.50
CA VAL A 80 -1.00 -13.10 -4.53
C VAL A 80 -1.93 -11.99 -5.00
N PRO A 81 -2.27 -11.91 -6.28
CA PRO A 81 -3.28 -10.99 -6.79
C PRO A 81 -4.61 -11.13 -6.06
N GLY A 82 -5.28 -10.02 -5.84
CA GLY A 82 -6.50 -9.94 -5.06
C GLY A 82 -7.62 -9.18 -5.76
N LYS A 83 -8.60 -8.73 -4.97
CA LYS A 83 -9.76 -7.96 -5.46
C LYS A 83 -9.53 -6.47 -5.23
N GLN A 84 -9.91 -5.65 -6.20
CA GLN A 84 -9.89 -4.20 -6.08
C GLN A 84 -10.83 -3.73 -4.97
N VAL A 85 -10.33 -2.79 -4.17
CA VAL A 85 -11.03 -2.16 -3.05
C VAL A 85 -11.44 -0.73 -3.40
N ALA A 86 -10.51 0.02 -4.01
CA ALA A 86 -10.71 1.44 -4.33
C ALA A 86 -9.76 1.90 -5.44
N ASP A 87 -10.11 3.02 -6.05
CA ASP A 87 -9.27 3.78 -6.95
C ASP A 87 -8.46 4.81 -6.17
N LEU A 88 -7.28 5.15 -6.70
CA LEU A 88 -6.45 6.26 -6.28
C LEU A 88 -6.29 7.24 -7.44
N GLU A 89 -6.17 8.51 -7.13
CA GLU A 89 -5.72 9.52 -8.09
C GLU A 89 -4.26 9.22 -8.49
N VAL A 90 -3.96 9.36 -9.78
CA VAL A 90 -2.62 9.12 -10.32
C VAL A 90 -2.25 10.16 -11.37
N THR A 91 -1.01 10.64 -11.35
CA THR A 91 -0.45 11.47 -12.41
C THR A 91 -0.28 10.64 -13.67
N LYS A 92 -0.91 11.04 -14.76
CA LYS A 92 -0.89 10.34 -16.06
C LYS A 92 0.41 10.64 -16.82
N SER A 93 1.52 10.09 -16.32
CA SER A 93 2.87 10.30 -16.86
C SER A 93 3.75 9.09 -16.52
N THR A 94 4.97 9.05 -17.03
CA THR A 94 5.99 8.03 -16.67
C THR A 94 6.58 8.22 -15.27
N SER A 95 6.28 9.36 -14.65
CA SER A 95 6.66 9.68 -13.26
C SER A 95 5.60 10.64 -12.68
N GLY A 96 5.37 10.56 -11.39
CA GLY A 96 4.38 11.43 -10.75
C GLY A 96 3.98 10.94 -9.36
N THR A 97 2.76 11.27 -8.97
CA THR A 97 2.22 11.01 -7.63
C THR A 97 0.98 10.14 -7.68
N ILE A 98 0.73 9.46 -6.58
CA ILE A 98 -0.54 8.81 -6.26
C ILE A 98 -1.10 9.38 -4.97
N SER A 99 -2.42 9.49 -4.86
CA SER A 99 -3.09 9.91 -3.63
C SER A 99 -4.53 9.42 -3.55
N GLY A 100 -5.07 9.33 -2.35
CA GLY A 100 -6.49 9.02 -2.17
C GLY A 100 -6.88 8.69 -0.74
N ASN A 101 -8.20 8.66 -0.53
CA ASN A 101 -8.81 8.25 0.73
C ASN A 101 -9.71 7.03 0.49
N VAL A 102 -9.41 5.94 1.15
CA VAL A 102 -10.06 4.64 0.98
C VAL A 102 -10.90 4.33 2.21
N LYS A 103 -12.19 4.14 2.04
CA LYS A 103 -13.07 3.62 3.11
C LYS A 103 -12.84 2.12 3.28
N LEU A 104 -12.60 1.69 4.50
CA LEU A 104 -12.34 0.30 4.84
C LEU A 104 -13.49 -0.30 5.62
N ASN A 105 -13.96 -1.47 5.24
CA ASN A 105 -14.78 -2.30 6.10
C ASN A 105 -13.90 -3.07 7.12
N SER A 106 -14.53 -3.75 8.08
CA SER A 106 -13.80 -4.45 9.16
C SER A 106 -12.84 -5.52 8.65
N ALA A 107 -13.19 -6.23 7.58
CA ALA A 107 -12.33 -7.26 6.97
C ALA A 107 -11.11 -6.62 6.28
N GLN A 108 -11.32 -5.51 5.56
CA GLN A 108 -10.26 -4.75 4.91
C GLN A 108 -9.32 -4.07 5.93
N ALA A 109 -9.86 -3.52 7.02
CA ALA A 109 -9.06 -2.99 8.12
C ALA A 109 -8.19 -4.08 8.79
N THR A 110 -8.71 -5.29 8.91
CA THR A 110 -7.92 -6.44 9.38
C THR A 110 -6.87 -6.84 8.35
N ALA A 111 -7.20 -6.87 7.07
CA ALA A 111 -6.27 -7.15 5.98
C ALA A 111 -5.13 -6.12 5.93
N LEU A 112 -5.41 -4.84 6.15
CA LEU A 112 -4.41 -3.78 6.24
C LEU A 112 -3.39 -4.06 7.37
N ARG A 113 -3.87 -4.36 8.58
CA ARG A 113 -3.00 -4.67 9.72
C ARG A 113 -2.15 -5.92 9.53
N THR A 114 -2.58 -6.84 8.68
CA THR A 114 -1.89 -8.10 8.39
C THR A 114 -1.13 -8.09 7.07
N GLY A 115 -0.88 -6.89 6.47
CA GLY A 115 -0.09 -6.73 5.26
C GLY A 115 -0.69 -7.39 4.01
N ARG A 116 -2.02 -7.46 3.92
CA ARG A 116 -2.73 -8.08 2.79
C ARG A 116 -3.42 -7.08 1.86
N LEU A 117 -3.19 -5.78 2.07
CA LEU A 117 -3.53 -4.76 1.08
C LEU A 117 -2.28 -4.40 0.28
N TYR A 118 -2.49 -4.07 -0.99
CA TYR A 118 -1.42 -3.57 -1.84
C TYR A 118 -1.95 -2.48 -2.79
N ILE A 119 -1.01 -1.64 -3.24
CA ILE A 119 -1.25 -0.63 -4.28
C ILE A 119 -0.75 -1.21 -5.59
N GLN A 120 -1.48 -0.98 -6.68
CA GLN A 120 -1.10 -1.30 -8.05
C GLN A 120 -1.17 -0.03 -8.88
N ILE A 121 -0.19 0.16 -9.77
CA ILE A 121 -0.20 1.22 -10.79
C ILE A 121 -0.17 0.55 -12.15
N ASP A 122 -1.13 0.91 -12.99
CA ASP A 122 -1.24 0.46 -14.36
C ASP A 122 -0.62 1.50 -15.31
N SER A 123 -0.11 1.05 -16.45
CA SER A 123 0.40 1.92 -17.50
C SER A 123 -0.11 1.49 -18.89
N GLU A 124 0.00 2.37 -19.89
CA GLU A 124 -0.53 2.15 -21.26
C GLU A 124 -0.04 0.86 -21.91
N LYS A 125 1.21 0.44 -21.61
CA LYS A 125 1.84 -0.76 -22.17
C LYS A 125 1.85 -1.94 -21.20
N ALA A 126 1.23 -1.81 -20.03
CA ALA A 126 1.10 -2.93 -19.11
C ALA A 126 0.31 -4.07 -19.80
N PRO A 127 0.71 -5.32 -19.64
CA PRO A 127 -0.02 -6.44 -20.21
C PRO A 127 -1.43 -6.51 -19.63
N ASP A 128 -2.42 -6.80 -20.47
CA ASP A 128 -3.82 -6.96 -20.02
C ASP A 128 -4.01 -8.18 -19.13
N GLU A 129 -3.20 -9.22 -19.34
CA GLU A 129 -3.11 -10.40 -18.48
C GLU A 129 -1.67 -10.89 -18.42
N ALA A 130 -1.07 -10.86 -17.24
CA ALA A 130 0.14 -11.62 -16.99
C ALA A 130 -0.21 -13.11 -16.84
N PRO A 131 0.70 -14.05 -17.14
CA PRO A 131 0.44 -15.50 -17.05
C PRO A 131 -0.11 -15.97 -15.69
N TRP A 132 0.07 -15.19 -14.65
CA TRP A 132 -0.39 -15.45 -13.28
C TRP A 132 -1.56 -14.55 -12.85
N GLY A 133 -2.27 -13.91 -13.83
CA GLY A 133 -3.55 -13.21 -13.63
C GLY A 133 -3.46 -11.81 -13.06
N ALA A 134 -2.26 -11.25 -12.90
CA ALA A 134 -2.12 -9.85 -12.47
C ALA A 134 -2.00 -8.92 -13.67
N LYS A 135 -2.61 -7.75 -13.54
CA LYS A 135 -2.48 -6.60 -14.45
C LYS A 135 -1.61 -5.55 -13.80
N GLY A 136 -1.05 -4.65 -14.60
CA GLY A 136 -0.35 -3.49 -14.08
C GLY A 136 1.16 -3.52 -14.25
N THR A 137 1.79 -2.44 -13.83
CA THR A 137 3.23 -2.23 -14.01
C THR A 137 3.98 -2.25 -12.69
N LEU A 138 3.48 -1.54 -11.68
CA LEU A 138 4.04 -1.52 -10.34
C LEU A 138 3.04 -2.05 -9.33
N TRP A 139 3.52 -2.70 -8.33
CA TRP A 139 2.78 -3.01 -7.13
C TRP A 139 3.59 -2.78 -5.86
N GLY A 140 2.93 -2.64 -4.71
CA GLY A 140 3.57 -2.53 -3.40
C GLY A 140 2.63 -2.90 -2.28
N TRP A 141 3.10 -3.77 -1.39
CA TRP A 141 2.34 -4.21 -0.22
C TRP A 141 2.38 -3.14 0.87
N ILE A 142 1.23 -2.92 1.51
CA ILE A 142 1.06 -1.92 2.57
C ILE A 142 1.38 -2.59 3.90
N PHE A 143 2.56 -2.28 4.47
CA PHE A 143 2.99 -2.82 5.75
C PHE A 143 2.92 -1.78 6.86
N PRO A 144 2.60 -2.17 8.10
CA PRO A 144 2.73 -1.28 9.25
C PRO A 144 4.13 -0.64 9.28
N ALA A 145 4.18 0.67 9.45
CA ALA A 145 5.43 1.35 9.71
C ALA A 145 5.90 0.92 11.10
N HIS A 146 6.95 0.12 11.17
CA HIS A 146 7.58 -0.19 12.44
C HIS A 146 8.36 1.03 12.90
N GLU A 147 8.09 1.51 14.10
CA GLU A 147 9.04 2.37 14.83
C GLU A 147 10.24 1.50 15.24
N THR A 148 11.07 1.13 14.29
CA THR A 148 12.33 0.48 14.59
C THR A 148 13.40 1.55 14.73
N VAL A 149 13.65 1.91 15.98
CA VAL A 149 14.96 2.47 16.32
C VAL A 149 16.02 1.44 15.91
N GLY A 150 16.62 1.62 14.75
CA GLY A 150 17.87 0.96 14.36
C GLY A 150 17.79 -0.43 13.72
N GLN A 151 16.70 -0.82 13.08
CA GLN A 151 16.73 -1.99 12.20
C GLN A 151 16.41 -1.58 10.76
N ASP A 152 17.29 -1.94 9.85
CA ASP A 152 17.06 -1.80 8.41
C ASP A 152 15.76 -2.52 8.04
N VAL A 153 14.80 -1.75 7.54
CA VAL A 153 13.61 -2.33 6.90
C VAL A 153 14.15 -3.13 5.71
N PRO A 154 13.83 -4.42 5.57
CA PRO A 154 14.23 -5.16 4.37
C PRO A 154 13.73 -4.38 3.17
N GLN A 155 14.65 -3.86 2.38
CA GLN A 155 14.28 -3.15 1.16
C GLN A 155 13.57 -4.16 0.26
N GLN A 156 12.39 -3.85 -0.22
CA GLN A 156 11.62 -4.71 -1.12
C GLN A 156 12.35 -4.99 -2.45
N ASP A 157 13.47 -4.34 -2.69
CA ASP A 157 14.35 -4.55 -3.84
C ASP A 157 14.89 -6.00 -3.96
N HIS A 158 14.82 -6.79 -2.87
CA HIS A 158 15.39 -8.14 -2.83
C HIS A 158 14.36 -9.28 -2.88
N TRP A 159 13.09 -8.96 -3.10
CA TRP A 159 12.01 -9.95 -3.01
C TRP A 159 12.11 -11.11 -4.01
N PHE A 160 12.88 -10.94 -5.09
CA PHE A 160 12.90 -11.90 -6.19
C PHE A 160 14.29 -12.47 -6.53
N ILE A 161 15.34 -12.17 -5.76
CA ILE A 161 16.68 -12.68 -6.04
C ILE A 161 17.33 -13.23 -4.74
N PRO A 162 16.92 -14.44 -4.29
CA PRO A 162 17.52 -15.07 -3.10
C PRO A 162 19.04 -15.28 -3.20
N GLN A 163 19.61 -15.19 -4.40
CA GLN A 163 21.04 -15.39 -4.65
C GLN A 163 21.92 -14.17 -4.39
N LEU A 164 21.33 -12.98 -4.18
CA LEU A 164 22.11 -11.77 -3.88
C LEU A 164 22.44 -11.62 -2.39
N ASP A 165 21.78 -12.42 -1.52
CA ASP A 165 22.01 -12.39 -0.07
C ASP A 165 23.07 -13.36 0.41
N THR A 166 23.84 -14.00 -0.48
CA THR A 166 24.99 -14.80 -0.07
C THR A 166 26.16 -13.88 0.19
N PRO A 167 26.62 -13.74 1.46
CA PRO A 167 27.82 -12.99 1.74
C PRO A 167 29.00 -13.65 1.00
N SER A 168 29.69 -12.86 0.19
CA SER A 168 30.97 -13.29 -0.40
C SER A 168 31.93 -13.66 0.73
N ARG A 169 32.36 -14.89 0.77
CA ARG A 169 33.43 -15.36 1.66
C ARG A 169 34.77 -14.80 1.25
#